data_d163cc7dc06f05cb9f0b444e10d41f41
#
_entry.id   d163cc7dc06f05cb9f0b444e10d41f41
#
_cell.length_a   1.000
_cell.length_b   1.000
_cell.length_c   1.000
_cell.angle_alpha   90.00
_cell.angle_beta   90.00
_cell.angle_gamma   90.00
#
_symmetry.space_group_name_H-M   'P 1'
#
loop_
_entity.id
_entity.type
_entity.pdbx_description
1 polymer ?
#
loop_
_entity_poly.entity_id
_entity_poly.type
_entity_poly.pdbx_seq_one_letter_code
_entity_poly.pdbx_strand_id
1 'polypeptide(L)'
;VLNEAKSSSFIVVIAVSILLRLAFALATPNWQAPDEYPHFYVLKHLALTGSLVKSKPEFPSYEGFQPPLYYFITAQLYKIVLPWDKLPPDPNYRIDPDTDTQSRNGALIFLRLFSVALGTLTLLIIFKIGLLIFPNAPDCSLLTLAFAGFLPTFIVNSASVTNDVLANLIGAVLLWMLLQPSRPNRTLWLGIVLGLGILTKASLWVFVPLVPVALFIRERNLSVSMKKSIVVFLIALLISGWFFLRNYNRYGNVFAFDPGFETVSPLANHTLADFWRVVRNMNWSFWAAAGRTYELHLSPVVYVVVFLPVTLLALAGVAKMVLKRLPADSEKWPFEISRPAFLTLGIVLAAEVLAAMYYSLMYPVNCSWGRYVYPALPAIAILFVAGTYRMLGGTIARRVLQIFNLVLVGVSGYLLWMVASA
;
A
#
# COMPACT_ATOMS: atom_id res chain seq x y z
N VAL A 1 18.80 -9.59 17.58
CA VAL A 1 19.87 -9.58 16.59
C VAL A 1 19.80 -10.90 15.83
N LEU A 2 19.86 -10.84 14.50
CA LEU A 2 19.88 -12.02 13.64
C LEU A 2 21.23 -12.73 13.77
N ASN A 3 21.24 -14.06 13.76
CA ASN A 3 22.50 -14.80 13.58
C ASN A 3 22.95 -14.73 12.11
N GLU A 4 24.18 -15.13 11.79
CA GLU A 4 24.76 -14.99 10.44
C GLU A 4 23.91 -15.62 9.34
N ALA A 5 23.38 -16.83 9.52
CA ALA A 5 22.54 -17.51 8.53
C ALA A 5 21.24 -16.75 8.26
N LYS A 6 20.63 -16.12 9.28
CA LYS A 6 19.40 -15.33 9.13
C LYS A 6 19.70 -13.96 8.52
N SER A 7 20.88 -13.40 8.78
CA SER A 7 21.37 -12.20 8.11
C SER A 7 21.55 -12.44 6.62
N SER A 8 22.14 -13.56 6.20
CA SER A 8 22.28 -13.94 4.80
C SER A 8 20.92 -14.13 4.12
N SER A 9 19.96 -14.80 4.78
CA SER A 9 18.60 -14.96 4.25
C SER A 9 17.87 -13.62 4.09
N PHE A 10 18.04 -12.69 5.02
CA PHE A 10 17.48 -11.34 4.91
C PHE A 10 18.06 -10.61 3.70
N ILE A 11 19.37 -10.65 3.50
CA ILE A 11 20.04 -10.02 2.36
C ILE A 11 19.52 -10.59 1.04
N VAL A 12 19.38 -11.92 0.94
CA VAL A 12 18.84 -12.58 -0.27
C VAL A 12 17.41 -12.14 -0.56
N VAL A 13 16.53 -12.14 0.44
CA VAL A 13 15.12 -11.73 0.25
C VAL A 13 15.02 -10.28 -0.20
N ILE A 14 15.76 -9.37 0.43
CA ILE A 14 15.78 -7.95 0.04
C ILE A 14 16.38 -7.77 -1.36
N ALA A 15 17.50 -8.42 -1.67
CA ALA A 15 18.14 -8.32 -2.96
C ALA A 15 17.22 -8.79 -4.10
N VAL A 16 16.60 -9.97 -3.95
CA VAL A 16 15.65 -10.49 -4.95
C VAL A 16 14.44 -9.55 -5.08
N SER A 17 13.92 -9.02 -3.96
CA SER A 17 12.81 -8.05 -3.98
C SER A 17 13.17 -6.76 -4.72
N ILE A 18 14.39 -6.24 -4.55
CA ILE A 18 14.87 -5.05 -5.26
C ILE A 18 15.07 -5.37 -6.75
N LEU A 19 15.70 -6.50 -7.07
CA LEU A 19 15.94 -6.91 -8.46
C LEU A 19 14.65 -7.05 -9.25
N LEU A 20 13.60 -7.66 -8.68
CA LEU A 20 12.29 -7.75 -9.31
C LEU A 20 11.69 -6.37 -9.58
N ARG A 21 11.74 -5.45 -8.62
CA ARG A 21 11.25 -4.07 -8.79
C ARG A 21 12.04 -3.31 -9.86
N LEU A 22 13.36 -3.43 -9.86
CA LEU A 22 14.21 -2.83 -10.90
C LEU A 22 13.88 -3.40 -12.28
N ALA A 23 13.68 -4.71 -12.37
CA ALA A 23 13.29 -5.36 -13.62
C ALA A 23 11.95 -4.81 -14.15
N PHE A 24 10.92 -4.70 -13.30
CA PHE A 24 9.65 -4.09 -13.69
C PHE A 24 9.80 -2.60 -14.05
N ALA A 25 10.54 -1.82 -13.26
CA ALA A 25 10.77 -0.40 -13.54
C ALA A 25 11.41 -0.16 -14.91
N LEU A 26 12.30 -1.07 -15.32
CA LEU A 26 13.02 -0.97 -16.58
C LEU A 26 12.30 -1.65 -17.76
N ALA A 27 11.58 -2.74 -17.53
CA ALA A 27 10.91 -3.50 -18.59
C ALA A 27 9.55 -2.92 -18.97
N THR A 28 8.82 -2.32 -18.02
CA THR A 28 7.50 -1.76 -18.30
C THR A 28 7.62 -0.61 -19.31
N PRO A 29 6.93 -0.67 -20.46
CA PRO A 29 6.89 0.44 -21.42
C PRO A 29 6.43 1.73 -20.76
N ASN A 30 6.73 2.88 -21.38
CA ASN A 30 6.26 4.16 -20.85
C ASN A 30 4.74 4.15 -20.74
N TRP A 31 4.20 4.68 -19.64
CA TRP A 31 2.77 4.89 -19.39
C TRP A 31 1.92 3.60 -19.30
N GLN A 32 2.55 2.44 -19.34
CA GLN A 32 1.84 1.14 -19.22
C GLN A 32 1.81 0.61 -17.77
N ALA A 33 2.35 1.35 -16.82
CA ALA A 33 2.15 1.06 -15.40
C ALA A 33 0.82 1.66 -14.88
N PRO A 34 0.23 1.10 -13.80
CA PRO A 34 -1.08 1.56 -13.32
C PRO A 34 -1.08 3.02 -12.91
N ASP A 35 -2.01 3.81 -13.43
CA ASP A 35 -2.23 5.25 -13.18
C ASP A 35 -1.00 6.14 -13.40
N GLU A 36 0.03 5.66 -14.09
CA GLU A 36 1.33 6.33 -14.14
C GLU A 36 1.28 7.67 -14.89
N TYR A 37 0.65 7.72 -16.07
CA TYR A 37 0.61 8.95 -16.88
C TYR A 37 -0.20 10.08 -16.20
N PRO A 38 -1.33 9.84 -15.51
CA PRO A 38 -2.04 10.89 -14.80
C PRO A 38 -1.23 11.46 -13.62
N HIS A 39 -0.52 10.60 -12.88
CA HIS A 39 0.36 11.05 -11.81
C HIS A 39 1.56 11.83 -12.35
N PHE A 40 2.17 11.35 -13.44
CA PHE A 40 3.27 12.05 -14.09
C PHE A 40 2.85 13.43 -14.63
N TYR A 41 1.66 13.54 -15.21
CA TYR A 41 1.11 14.83 -15.63
C TYR A 41 1.05 15.83 -14.46
N VAL A 42 0.49 15.43 -13.31
CA VAL A 42 0.34 16.32 -12.15
C VAL A 42 1.70 16.81 -11.63
N LEU A 43 2.69 15.91 -11.50
CA LEU A 43 4.01 16.30 -11.04
C LEU A 43 4.76 17.19 -12.05
N LYS A 44 4.65 16.92 -13.35
CA LYS A 44 5.24 17.71 -14.41
C LYS A 44 4.62 19.12 -14.46
N HIS A 45 3.29 19.22 -14.42
CA HIS A 45 2.60 20.50 -14.35
C HIS A 45 3.07 21.31 -13.14
N LEU A 46 3.11 20.70 -11.94
CA LEU A 46 3.59 21.36 -10.72
C LEU A 46 5.05 21.79 -10.83
N ALA A 47 5.92 20.98 -11.45
CA ALA A 47 7.32 21.31 -11.62
C ALA A 47 7.53 22.52 -12.54
N LEU A 48 6.76 22.62 -13.63
CA LEU A 48 6.90 23.66 -14.65
C LEU A 48 6.18 24.97 -14.26
N THR A 49 5.07 24.89 -13.53
CA THR A 49 4.25 26.07 -13.20
C THR A 49 4.37 26.54 -11.74
N GLY A 50 4.84 25.68 -10.85
CA GLY A 50 4.82 25.92 -9.39
C GLY A 50 3.42 25.83 -8.77
N SER A 51 2.37 25.48 -9.54
CA SER A 51 0.98 25.45 -9.10
C SER A 51 0.38 24.05 -9.16
N LEU A 52 -0.52 23.73 -8.20
CA LEU A 52 -1.26 22.49 -8.23
C LEU A 52 -2.35 22.54 -9.30
N VAL A 53 -2.49 21.46 -10.04
CA VAL A 53 -3.55 21.26 -11.07
C VAL A 53 -4.92 21.50 -10.45
N LYS A 54 -5.82 22.12 -11.23
CA LYS A 54 -7.27 22.11 -10.93
C LYS A 54 -7.84 20.84 -11.53
N SER A 55 -8.46 20.00 -10.72
CA SER A 55 -9.26 18.91 -11.27
C SER A 55 -10.50 19.51 -11.91
N LYS A 56 -10.61 19.36 -13.22
CA LYS A 56 -11.78 19.70 -14.04
C LYS A 56 -11.91 18.62 -15.12
N PRO A 57 -13.11 18.35 -15.65
CA PRO A 57 -13.30 17.41 -16.76
C PRO A 57 -12.43 17.71 -18.00
N GLU A 58 -12.03 18.97 -18.16
CA GLU A 58 -11.22 19.46 -19.29
C GLU A 58 -9.71 19.20 -19.12
N PHE A 59 -9.25 18.82 -17.89
CA PHE A 59 -7.84 18.59 -17.63
C PHE A 59 -7.40 17.16 -18.01
N PRO A 60 -6.17 17.01 -18.52
CA PRO A 60 -5.66 15.72 -18.97
C PRO A 60 -5.36 14.72 -17.83
N SER A 61 -5.64 15.06 -16.57
CA SER A 61 -5.45 14.17 -15.44
C SER A 61 -6.60 14.24 -14.46
N TYR A 62 -7.17 13.08 -14.17
CA TYR A 62 -8.14 12.90 -13.10
C TYR A 62 -7.51 12.88 -11.70
N GLU A 63 -6.17 12.89 -11.58
CA GLU A 63 -5.44 12.85 -10.31
C GLU A 63 -5.19 14.25 -9.69
N GLY A 64 -5.65 15.30 -10.31
CA GLY A 64 -5.42 16.69 -9.84
C GLY A 64 -6.05 17.06 -8.51
N PHE A 65 -7.03 16.29 -8.03
CA PHE A 65 -7.68 16.46 -6.73
C PHE A 65 -6.91 15.79 -5.58
N GLN A 66 -6.00 14.88 -5.87
CA GLN A 66 -5.26 14.10 -4.88
C GLN A 66 -4.45 14.99 -3.92
N PRO A 67 -4.25 14.56 -2.68
CA PRO A 67 -3.38 15.24 -1.73
C PRO A 67 -1.96 15.43 -2.28
N PRO A 68 -1.31 16.59 -2.03
CA PRO A 68 -0.22 17.06 -2.86
C PRO A 68 1.19 16.63 -2.46
N LEU A 69 1.41 15.96 -1.32
CA LEU A 69 2.76 15.73 -0.80
C LEU A 69 3.65 14.93 -1.76
N TYR A 70 3.11 13.84 -2.32
CA TYR A 70 3.84 13.03 -3.30
C TYR A 70 4.28 13.87 -4.50
N TYR A 71 3.37 14.70 -5.02
CA TYR A 71 3.65 15.54 -6.19
C TYR A 71 4.65 16.66 -5.88
N PHE A 72 4.63 17.23 -4.67
CA PHE A 72 5.66 18.20 -4.27
C PHE A 72 7.06 17.59 -4.27
N ILE A 73 7.21 16.38 -3.72
CA ILE A 73 8.50 15.69 -3.69
C ILE A 73 8.94 15.34 -5.10
N THR A 74 8.07 14.69 -5.86
CA THR A 74 8.42 14.19 -7.20
C THR A 74 8.59 15.32 -8.23
N ALA A 75 7.92 16.45 -8.07
CA ALA A 75 8.14 17.64 -8.89
C ALA A 75 9.55 18.23 -8.70
N GLN A 76 10.10 18.25 -7.48
CA GLN A 76 11.49 18.68 -7.26
C GLN A 76 12.48 17.69 -7.87
N LEU A 77 12.23 16.38 -7.73
CA LEU A 77 13.04 15.35 -8.38
C LEU A 77 12.99 15.45 -9.91
N TYR A 78 11.80 15.69 -10.46
CA TYR A 78 11.62 15.86 -11.89
C TYR A 78 12.39 17.08 -12.45
N LYS A 79 12.47 18.20 -11.73
CA LYS A 79 13.26 19.36 -12.13
C LYS A 79 14.75 19.01 -12.36
N ILE A 80 15.29 18.08 -11.56
CA ILE A 80 16.69 17.64 -11.70
C ILE A 80 16.88 16.83 -12.98
N VAL A 81 15.88 16.03 -13.37
CA VAL A 81 15.93 15.13 -14.52
C VAL A 81 15.14 15.62 -15.73
N LEU A 82 14.69 16.87 -15.69
CA LEU A 82 13.96 17.51 -16.80
C LEU A 82 14.64 17.33 -18.16
N PRO A 83 15.99 17.44 -18.32
CA PRO A 83 16.65 17.21 -19.60
C PRO A 83 16.51 15.78 -20.13
N TRP A 84 16.08 14.82 -19.32
CA TRP A 84 15.87 13.42 -19.72
C TRP A 84 14.41 13.13 -20.11
N ASP A 85 13.50 14.10 -19.92
CA ASP A 85 12.13 13.98 -20.38
C ASP A 85 12.09 14.12 -21.92
N LYS A 86 11.40 13.20 -22.56
CA LYS A 86 11.19 13.19 -24.02
C LYS A 86 9.90 13.86 -24.45
N LEU A 87 9.04 14.21 -23.48
CA LEU A 87 7.80 14.93 -23.77
C LEU A 87 8.07 16.43 -23.95
N PRO A 88 7.21 17.15 -24.71
CA PRO A 88 7.26 18.59 -24.81
C PRO A 88 7.31 19.27 -23.43
N PRO A 89 8.06 20.37 -23.25
CA PRO A 89 8.12 21.12 -22.00
C PRO A 89 6.88 22.02 -21.80
N ASP A 90 5.72 21.54 -22.20
CA ASP A 90 4.41 22.18 -22.02
C ASP A 90 3.76 21.61 -20.76
N PRO A 91 3.39 22.45 -19.76
CA PRO A 91 2.71 22.01 -18.57
C PRO A 91 1.30 21.46 -18.82
N ASN A 92 0.71 21.74 -19.98
CA ASN A 92 -0.62 21.26 -20.38
C ASN A 92 -0.56 20.14 -21.43
N TYR A 93 0.65 19.64 -21.74
CA TYR A 93 0.79 18.54 -22.69
C TYR A 93 0.01 17.31 -22.24
N ARG A 94 -0.88 16.84 -23.09
CA ARG A 94 -1.66 15.61 -22.85
C ARG A 94 -0.83 14.41 -23.25
N ILE A 95 -0.42 13.62 -22.27
CA ILE A 95 0.25 12.34 -22.53
C ILE A 95 -0.77 11.40 -23.16
N ASP A 96 -0.47 10.93 -24.35
CA ASP A 96 -1.20 9.82 -24.97
C ASP A 96 -0.47 8.52 -24.64
N PRO A 97 -1.03 7.67 -23.76
CA PRO A 97 -0.36 6.46 -23.33
C PRO A 97 -0.22 5.39 -24.42
N ASP A 98 -0.82 5.58 -25.58
CA ASP A 98 -0.75 4.65 -26.71
C ASP A 98 0.28 5.10 -27.76
N THR A 99 0.50 6.39 -27.91
CA THR A 99 1.44 6.94 -28.92
C THR A 99 2.75 7.45 -28.34
N ASP A 100 2.75 7.97 -27.10
CA ASP A 100 3.97 8.49 -26.43
C ASP A 100 4.90 7.39 -25.88
N THR A 101 4.71 6.15 -26.30
CA THR A 101 5.47 4.98 -25.86
C THR A 101 6.80 4.76 -26.59
N GLN A 102 6.98 5.35 -27.77
CA GLN A 102 7.99 4.99 -28.76
C GLN A 102 9.44 5.22 -28.33
N SER A 103 9.72 6.08 -27.37
CA SER A 103 11.08 6.32 -26.87
C SER A 103 11.13 6.23 -25.37
N ARG A 104 12.12 5.51 -24.83
CA ARG A 104 12.32 5.45 -23.36
C ARG A 104 12.49 6.83 -22.77
N ASN A 105 11.63 7.20 -21.84
CA ASN A 105 11.68 8.46 -21.14
C ASN A 105 12.57 8.32 -19.88
N GLY A 106 13.74 8.97 -19.89
CA GLY A 106 14.72 8.88 -18.80
C GLY A 106 14.19 9.48 -17.49
N ALA A 107 13.41 10.56 -17.56
CA ALA A 107 12.81 11.18 -16.37
C ALA A 107 11.79 10.22 -15.71
N LEU A 108 10.98 9.53 -16.50
CA LEU A 108 10.05 8.52 -16.02
C LEU A 108 10.78 7.37 -15.32
N ILE A 109 11.85 6.85 -15.95
CA ILE A 109 12.66 5.77 -15.36
C ILE A 109 13.26 6.22 -14.02
N PHE A 110 13.81 7.42 -13.93
CA PHE A 110 14.36 7.95 -12.68
C PHE A 110 13.29 8.02 -11.57
N LEU A 111 12.09 8.48 -11.88
CA LEU A 111 10.98 8.54 -10.92
C LEU A 111 10.47 7.14 -10.53
N ARG A 112 10.50 6.15 -11.43
CA ARG A 112 10.26 4.74 -11.11
C ARG A 112 11.30 4.20 -10.13
N LEU A 113 12.59 4.54 -10.32
CA LEU A 113 13.65 4.16 -9.37
C LEU A 113 13.46 4.78 -7.99
N PHE A 114 12.96 6.02 -7.92
CA PHE A 114 12.54 6.63 -6.65
C PHE A 114 11.40 5.83 -6.00
N SER A 115 10.42 5.38 -6.79
CA SER A 115 9.34 4.50 -6.29
C SER A 115 9.89 3.16 -5.78
N VAL A 116 10.87 2.56 -6.47
CA VAL A 116 11.57 1.34 -5.99
C VAL A 116 12.23 1.58 -4.63
N ALA A 117 12.86 2.73 -4.41
CA ALA A 117 13.45 3.07 -3.12
C ALA A 117 12.38 3.17 -2.01
N LEU A 118 11.25 3.84 -2.27
CA LEU A 118 10.13 3.92 -1.30
C LEU A 118 9.52 2.54 -1.00
N GLY A 119 9.32 1.70 -2.03
CA GLY A 119 8.84 0.33 -1.86
C GLY A 119 9.81 -0.52 -1.03
N THR A 120 11.13 -0.35 -1.24
CA THR A 120 12.16 -1.02 -0.42
C THR A 120 12.13 -0.56 1.02
N LEU A 121 11.98 0.75 1.28
CA LEU A 121 11.82 1.27 2.64
C LEU A 121 10.57 0.70 3.31
N THR A 122 9.47 0.56 2.57
CA THR A 122 8.25 -0.10 3.08
C THR A 122 8.55 -1.54 3.55
N LEU A 123 9.29 -2.32 2.77
CA LEU A 123 9.70 -3.68 3.14
C LEU A 123 10.55 -3.71 4.41
N LEU A 124 11.47 -2.76 4.57
CA LEU A 124 12.29 -2.66 5.79
C LEU A 124 11.43 -2.35 7.03
N ILE A 125 10.40 -1.52 6.89
CA ILE A 125 9.44 -1.25 7.98
C ILE A 125 8.59 -2.50 8.27
N ILE A 126 8.12 -3.21 7.24
CA ILE A 126 7.40 -4.49 7.40
C ILE A 126 8.25 -5.49 8.18
N PHE A 127 9.52 -5.62 7.84
CA PHE A 127 10.44 -6.50 8.56
C PHE A 127 10.63 -6.08 10.03
N LYS A 128 10.79 -4.76 10.29
CA LYS A 128 10.85 -4.23 11.67
C LYS A 128 9.58 -4.52 12.47
N ILE A 129 8.41 -4.43 11.86
CA ILE A 129 7.14 -4.82 12.51
C ILE A 129 7.14 -6.33 12.77
N GLY A 130 7.60 -7.13 11.80
CA GLY A 130 7.76 -8.57 11.98
C GLY A 130 8.63 -8.93 13.19
N LEU A 131 9.80 -8.31 13.34
CA LEU A 131 10.69 -8.51 14.50
C LEU A 131 10.04 -8.05 15.82
N LEU A 132 9.20 -7.03 15.79
CA LEU A 132 8.46 -6.57 16.97
C LEU A 132 7.36 -7.56 17.38
N ILE A 133 6.68 -8.16 16.41
CA ILE A 133 5.57 -9.10 16.65
C ILE A 133 6.07 -10.51 16.92
N PHE A 134 7.18 -10.93 16.31
CA PHE A 134 7.77 -12.25 16.40
C PHE A 134 9.19 -12.21 17.02
N PRO A 135 9.38 -11.68 18.25
CA PRO A 135 10.71 -11.42 18.79
C PRO A 135 11.55 -12.70 18.92
N ASN A 136 10.91 -13.86 19.24
CA ASN A 136 11.55 -15.16 19.41
C ASN A 136 11.51 -16.04 18.13
N ALA A 137 10.90 -15.55 17.05
CA ALA A 137 10.75 -16.28 15.80
C ALA A 137 11.13 -15.42 14.58
N PRO A 138 12.40 -15.00 14.43
CA PRO A 138 12.85 -14.16 13.34
C PRO A 138 12.61 -14.78 11.95
N ASP A 139 12.47 -16.10 11.84
CA ASP A 139 12.06 -16.76 10.60
C ASP A 139 10.65 -16.35 10.16
N CYS A 140 9.73 -16.12 11.10
CA CYS A 140 8.39 -15.59 10.78
C CYS A 140 8.48 -14.16 10.25
N SER A 141 9.40 -13.34 10.77
CA SER A 141 9.67 -12.00 10.26
C SER A 141 10.25 -12.03 8.83
N LEU A 142 11.14 -12.99 8.55
CA LEU A 142 11.67 -13.21 7.19
C LEU A 142 10.59 -13.68 6.21
N LEU A 143 9.70 -14.58 6.63
CA LEU A 143 8.56 -15.04 5.82
C LEU A 143 7.56 -13.91 5.56
N THR A 144 7.34 -13.04 6.55
CA THR A 144 6.52 -11.82 6.39
C THR A 144 7.13 -10.86 5.38
N LEU A 145 8.45 -10.62 5.47
CA LEU A 145 9.20 -9.82 4.52
C LEU A 145 9.13 -10.41 3.09
N ALA A 146 9.35 -11.72 2.97
CA ALA A 146 9.32 -12.42 1.68
C ALA A 146 7.92 -12.36 1.05
N PHE A 147 6.87 -12.59 1.83
CA PHE A 147 5.48 -12.46 1.37
C PHE A 147 5.22 -11.08 0.74
N ALA A 148 5.51 -10.00 1.47
CA ALA A 148 5.31 -8.64 0.97
C ALA A 148 6.30 -8.29 -0.17
N GLY A 149 7.54 -8.76 -0.06
CA GLY A 149 8.62 -8.51 -1.01
C GLY A 149 8.37 -9.12 -2.38
N PHE A 150 7.73 -10.28 -2.42
CA PHE A 150 7.49 -11.06 -3.64
C PHE A 150 6.04 -10.98 -4.14
N LEU A 151 5.16 -10.22 -3.46
CA LEU A 151 3.79 -10.02 -3.90
C LEU A 151 3.76 -9.29 -5.25
N PRO A 152 3.31 -9.95 -6.34
CA PRO A 152 3.49 -9.44 -7.70
C PRO A 152 2.93 -8.05 -7.93
N THR A 153 1.68 -7.79 -7.57
CA THR A 153 1.08 -6.46 -7.78
C THR A 153 1.74 -5.38 -6.90
N PHE A 154 2.24 -5.72 -5.70
CA PHE A 154 2.99 -4.77 -4.90
C PHE A 154 4.36 -4.45 -5.51
N ILE A 155 4.98 -5.40 -6.21
CA ILE A 155 6.20 -5.16 -7.00
C ILE A 155 5.89 -4.17 -8.12
N VAL A 156 4.85 -4.42 -8.93
CA VAL A 156 4.41 -3.55 -10.02
C VAL A 156 4.15 -2.13 -9.52
N ASN A 157 3.36 -1.97 -8.45
CA ASN A 157 3.09 -0.66 -7.85
C ASN A 157 4.36 0.05 -7.35
N SER A 158 5.28 -0.70 -6.74
CA SER A 158 6.55 -0.15 -6.24
C SER A 158 7.53 0.21 -7.37
N ALA A 159 7.23 -0.16 -8.62
CA ALA A 159 8.01 0.15 -9.81
C ALA A 159 7.33 1.21 -10.71
N SER A 160 6.26 1.84 -10.24
CA SER A 160 5.42 2.79 -10.98
C SER A 160 5.47 4.19 -10.37
N VAL A 161 5.22 5.22 -11.16
CA VAL A 161 5.10 6.60 -10.68
C VAL A 161 3.68 6.83 -10.19
N THR A 162 3.45 6.63 -8.90
CA THR A 162 2.12 6.76 -8.25
C THR A 162 2.27 7.18 -6.79
N ASN A 163 1.29 7.91 -6.26
CA ASN A 163 1.25 8.29 -4.84
C ASN A 163 1.01 7.10 -3.89
N ASP A 164 0.59 5.95 -4.42
CA ASP A 164 0.43 4.71 -3.64
C ASP A 164 1.72 4.30 -2.94
N VAL A 165 2.86 4.49 -3.59
CA VAL A 165 4.15 4.05 -3.04
C VAL A 165 4.50 4.77 -1.75
N LEU A 166 4.29 6.09 -1.71
CA LEU A 166 4.49 6.89 -0.51
C LEU A 166 3.40 6.61 0.54
N ALA A 167 2.15 6.39 0.11
CA ALA A 167 1.05 6.02 1.01
C ALA A 167 1.32 4.69 1.71
N ASN A 168 1.82 3.69 1.01
CA ASN A 168 2.18 2.39 1.56
C ASN A 168 3.30 2.51 2.60
N LEU A 169 4.32 3.33 2.33
CA LEU A 169 5.39 3.59 3.29
C LEU A 169 4.86 4.28 4.56
N ILE A 170 4.07 5.34 4.39
CA ILE A 170 3.52 6.09 5.53
C ILE A 170 2.55 5.21 6.34
N GLY A 171 1.68 4.43 5.68
CA GLY A 171 0.80 3.46 6.34
C GLY A 171 1.58 2.43 7.17
N ALA A 172 2.67 1.89 6.61
CA ALA A 172 3.57 0.98 7.33
C ALA A 172 4.24 1.66 8.54
N VAL A 173 4.70 2.91 8.40
CA VAL A 173 5.30 3.69 9.50
C VAL A 173 4.26 4.00 10.58
N LEU A 174 3.05 4.41 10.22
CA LEU A 174 1.96 4.64 11.17
C LEU A 174 1.64 3.38 11.97
N LEU A 175 1.48 2.24 11.29
CA LEU A 175 1.23 0.97 11.96
C LEU A 175 2.39 0.57 12.87
N TRP A 176 3.64 0.71 12.41
CA TRP A 176 4.82 0.46 13.22
C TRP A 176 4.84 1.32 14.50
N MET A 177 4.55 2.61 14.37
CA MET A 177 4.44 3.52 15.50
C MET A 177 3.30 3.13 16.45
N LEU A 178 2.14 2.71 15.94
CA LEU A 178 1.01 2.27 16.78
C LEU A 178 1.32 1.00 17.54
N LEU A 179 2.14 0.10 17.02
CA LEU A 179 2.54 -1.16 17.65
C LEU A 179 3.67 -1.02 18.68
N GLN A 180 4.50 0.02 18.56
CA GLN A 180 5.64 0.18 19.48
C GLN A 180 5.25 0.57 20.93
N PRO A 181 6.10 0.29 21.92
CA PRO A 181 6.00 0.80 23.29
C PRO A 181 5.94 2.33 23.33
N SER A 182 5.27 2.90 24.34
CA SER A 182 5.21 4.35 24.54
C SER A 182 6.62 4.89 24.79
N ARG A 183 7.02 5.91 24.05
CA ARG A 183 8.33 6.57 24.16
C ARG A 183 8.12 8.09 24.24
N PRO A 184 9.05 8.84 24.83
CA PRO A 184 9.05 10.29 24.72
C PRO A 184 8.92 10.74 23.25
N ASN A 185 8.21 11.82 23.00
CA ASN A 185 7.99 12.40 21.66
C ASN A 185 7.22 11.52 20.64
N ARG A 186 6.79 10.31 21.01
CA ARG A 186 6.02 9.46 20.08
C ARG A 186 4.74 10.12 19.61
N THR A 187 4.02 10.79 20.50
CA THR A 187 2.77 11.51 20.17
C THR A 187 3.02 12.61 19.14
N LEU A 188 4.14 13.34 19.29
CA LEU A 188 4.58 14.35 18.31
C LEU A 188 4.82 13.73 16.94
N TRP A 189 5.66 12.69 16.88
CA TRP A 189 5.98 12.03 15.60
C TRP A 189 4.78 11.35 14.97
N LEU A 190 3.88 10.77 15.77
CA LEU A 190 2.64 10.18 15.25
C LEU A 190 1.75 11.25 14.61
N GLY A 191 1.65 12.44 15.20
CA GLY A 191 0.93 13.57 14.62
C GLY A 191 1.57 14.08 13.33
N ILE A 192 2.90 14.17 13.29
CA ILE A 192 3.64 14.57 12.08
C ILE A 192 3.39 13.57 10.96
N VAL A 193 3.60 12.27 11.22
CA VAL A 193 3.45 11.22 10.19
C VAL A 193 2.00 11.10 9.73
N LEU A 194 1.01 11.26 10.64
CA LEU A 194 -0.40 11.29 10.27
C LEU A 194 -0.72 12.49 9.36
N GLY A 195 -0.24 13.69 9.69
CA GLY A 195 -0.42 14.88 8.87
C GLY A 195 0.20 14.74 7.48
N LEU A 196 1.40 14.18 7.39
CA LEU A 196 2.03 13.85 6.11
C LEU A 196 1.24 12.77 5.35
N GLY A 197 0.68 11.78 6.05
CA GLY A 197 -0.21 10.78 5.46
C GLY A 197 -1.47 11.39 4.85
N ILE A 198 -2.12 12.28 5.58
CA ILE A 198 -3.30 13.02 5.09
C ILE A 198 -2.96 13.81 3.81
N LEU A 199 -1.77 14.39 3.73
CA LEU A 199 -1.29 15.10 2.54
C LEU A 199 -0.79 14.19 1.42
N THR A 200 -0.73 12.86 1.62
CA THR A 200 -0.23 11.91 0.62
C THR A 200 -1.36 11.27 -0.18
N LYS A 201 -2.36 10.71 0.50
CA LYS A 201 -3.48 10.00 -0.14
C LYS A 201 -4.68 9.87 0.80
N ALA A 202 -5.88 9.95 0.23
CA ALA A 202 -7.13 9.83 0.99
C ALA A 202 -7.28 8.46 1.70
N SER A 203 -6.70 7.38 1.17
CA SER A 203 -6.70 6.07 1.85
C SER A 203 -6.08 6.13 3.26
N LEU A 204 -5.10 7.01 3.49
CA LEU A 204 -4.50 7.18 4.82
C LEU A 204 -5.38 7.95 5.82
N TRP A 205 -6.48 8.57 5.38
CA TRP A 205 -7.45 9.20 6.30
C TRP A 205 -8.14 8.17 7.21
N VAL A 206 -8.13 6.90 6.81
CA VAL A 206 -8.57 5.77 7.65
C VAL A 206 -7.82 5.74 8.98
N PHE A 207 -6.55 6.15 9.02
CA PHE A 207 -5.78 6.20 10.26
C PHE A 207 -6.26 7.27 11.25
N VAL A 208 -7.04 8.27 10.82
CA VAL A 208 -7.57 9.31 11.73
C VAL A 208 -8.42 8.68 12.82
N PRO A 209 -9.50 7.92 12.55
CA PRO A 209 -10.27 7.24 13.60
C PRO A 209 -9.50 6.07 14.24
N LEU A 210 -8.51 5.49 13.56
CA LEU A 210 -7.77 4.35 14.10
C LEU A 210 -6.77 4.74 15.21
N VAL A 211 -6.20 5.94 15.16
CA VAL A 211 -5.23 6.42 16.16
C VAL A 211 -5.81 6.38 17.58
N PRO A 212 -6.95 7.01 17.89
CA PRO A 212 -7.51 6.96 19.26
C PRO A 212 -7.87 5.54 19.68
N VAL A 213 -8.39 4.72 18.78
CA VAL A 213 -8.72 3.31 19.08
C VAL A 213 -7.47 2.51 19.43
N ALA A 214 -6.41 2.61 18.64
CA ALA A 214 -5.16 1.91 18.88
C ALA A 214 -4.45 2.40 20.16
N LEU A 215 -4.49 3.71 20.42
CA LEU A 215 -3.98 4.28 21.67
C LEU A 215 -4.79 3.76 22.87
N PHE A 216 -6.12 3.67 22.78
CA PHE A 216 -6.95 3.12 23.84
C PHE A 216 -6.71 1.63 24.09
N ILE A 217 -6.63 0.82 23.05
CA ILE A 217 -6.31 -0.62 23.15
C ILE A 217 -5.01 -0.82 23.94
N ARG A 218 -4.07 0.09 23.76
CA ARG A 218 -2.75 0.01 24.36
C ARG A 218 -2.67 0.57 25.77
N GLU A 219 -3.09 1.83 25.95
CA GLU A 219 -2.95 2.55 27.22
C GLU A 219 -3.95 2.06 28.28
N ARG A 220 -5.08 1.47 27.81
CA ARG A 220 -6.22 1.04 28.66
C ARG A 220 -6.72 2.11 29.62
N ASN A 221 -6.47 3.37 29.28
CA ASN A 221 -6.91 4.55 30.00
C ASN A 221 -7.47 5.56 28.99
N LEU A 222 -8.78 5.79 29.07
CA LEU A 222 -9.49 6.64 28.12
C LEU A 222 -9.00 8.09 28.16
N SER A 223 -8.79 8.66 29.37
CA SER A 223 -8.33 10.05 29.53
C SER A 223 -6.94 10.25 28.91
N VAL A 224 -6.00 9.32 29.17
CA VAL A 224 -4.64 9.38 28.58
C VAL A 224 -4.69 9.24 27.08
N SER A 225 -5.48 8.30 26.56
CA SER A 225 -5.62 8.07 25.12
C SER A 225 -6.23 9.26 24.41
N MET A 226 -7.27 9.87 24.98
CA MET A 226 -7.92 11.06 24.42
C MET A 226 -6.98 12.26 24.41
N LYS A 227 -6.24 12.54 25.50
CA LYS A 227 -5.24 13.60 25.54
C LYS A 227 -4.18 13.42 24.45
N LYS A 228 -3.62 12.20 24.31
CA LYS A 228 -2.65 11.90 23.26
C LYS A 228 -3.25 12.05 21.86
N SER A 229 -4.48 11.59 21.65
CA SER A 229 -5.18 11.71 20.35
C SER A 229 -5.42 13.17 19.98
N ILE A 230 -5.84 14.02 20.90
CA ILE A 230 -6.02 15.45 20.65
C ILE A 230 -4.70 16.08 20.20
N VAL A 231 -3.60 15.80 20.90
CA VAL A 231 -2.28 16.31 20.50
C VAL A 231 -1.89 15.82 19.11
N VAL A 232 -2.08 14.53 18.80
CA VAL A 232 -1.83 13.96 17.46
C VAL A 232 -2.63 14.70 16.40
N PHE A 233 -3.93 14.92 16.63
CA PHE A 233 -4.80 15.59 15.67
C PHE A 233 -4.49 17.05 15.47
N LEU A 234 -4.15 17.78 16.55
CA LEU A 234 -3.74 19.18 16.44
C LEU A 234 -2.47 19.31 15.58
N ILE A 235 -1.48 18.44 15.80
CA ILE A 235 -0.25 18.44 14.99
C ILE A 235 -0.56 18.05 13.53
N ALA A 236 -1.36 17.00 13.32
CA ALA A 236 -1.75 16.59 11.98
C ALA A 236 -2.51 17.70 11.25
N LEU A 237 -3.41 18.40 11.93
CA LEU A 237 -4.17 19.53 11.38
C LEU A 237 -3.27 20.73 11.06
N LEU A 238 -2.28 21.04 11.89
CA LEU A 238 -1.30 22.10 11.61
C LEU A 238 -0.53 21.82 10.32
N ILE A 239 -0.24 20.54 10.03
CA ILE A 239 0.50 20.14 8.83
C ILE A 239 -0.43 20.09 7.61
N SER A 240 -1.64 19.54 7.75
CA SER A 240 -2.52 19.23 6.62
C SER A 240 -3.72 20.17 6.46
N GLY A 241 -4.04 21.00 7.44
CA GLY A 241 -5.26 21.81 7.47
C GLY A 241 -5.38 22.80 6.31
N TRP A 242 -4.25 23.36 5.86
CA TRP A 242 -4.22 24.24 4.70
C TRP A 242 -4.76 23.58 3.41
N PHE A 243 -4.57 22.26 3.25
CA PHE A 243 -5.07 21.52 2.11
C PHE A 243 -6.60 21.46 2.09
N PHE A 244 -7.23 21.25 3.23
CA PHE A 244 -8.68 21.26 3.36
C PHE A 244 -9.27 22.65 3.13
N LEU A 245 -8.61 23.69 3.64
CA LEU A 245 -9.01 25.09 3.38
C LEU A 245 -8.89 25.43 1.89
N ARG A 246 -7.78 25.03 1.24
CA ARG A 246 -7.62 25.18 -0.21
C ARG A 246 -8.75 24.47 -0.97
N ASN A 247 -9.09 23.25 -0.58
CA ASN A 247 -10.15 22.49 -1.26
C ASN A 247 -11.50 23.18 -1.11
N TYR A 248 -11.83 23.66 0.09
CA TYR A 248 -13.04 24.43 0.31
C TYR A 248 -13.11 25.67 -0.58
N ASN A 249 -12.05 26.47 -0.62
CA ASN A 249 -11.97 27.67 -1.44
C ASN A 249 -12.02 27.38 -2.94
N ARG A 250 -11.58 26.20 -3.37
CA ARG A 250 -11.41 25.86 -4.78
C ARG A 250 -12.58 25.08 -5.38
N TYR A 251 -13.17 24.22 -4.56
CA TYR A 251 -14.21 23.27 -4.97
C TYR A 251 -15.51 23.39 -4.18
N GLY A 252 -15.59 24.27 -3.18
CA GLY A 252 -16.72 24.34 -2.25
C GLY A 252 -16.87 23.14 -1.33
N ASN A 253 -15.93 22.19 -1.37
CA ASN A 253 -15.94 20.97 -0.59
C ASN A 253 -14.57 20.72 0.04
N VAL A 254 -14.53 20.50 1.36
CA VAL A 254 -13.31 20.30 2.16
C VAL A 254 -12.53 19.06 1.70
N PHE A 255 -13.24 18.00 1.30
CA PHE A 255 -12.63 16.72 0.94
C PHE A 255 -12.25 16.64 -0.55
N ALA A 256 -12.82 17.51 -1.39
CA ALA A 256 -12.61 17.52 -2.83
C ALA A 256 -12.68 16.09 -3.45
N PHE A 257 -13.63 15.28 -2.99
CA PHE A 257 -13.88 13.99 -3.61
C PHE A 257 -14.23 14.23 -5.08
N ASP A 258 -13.40 13.71 -5.91
CA ASP A 258 -13.35 13.78 -7.36
C ASP A 258 -14.42 14.65 -8.03
N PRO A 259 -14.15 15.93 -8.33
CA PRO A 259 -15.11 16.79 -9.04
C PRO A 259 -15.30 16.39 -10.49
N GLY A 260 -14.55 15.41 -11.00
CA GLY A 260 -14.66 14.90 -12.38
C GLY A 260 -15.53 13.65 -12.52
N PHE A 261 -15.83 12.94 -11.40
CA PHE A 261 -16.78 11.82 -11.43
C PHE A 261 -18.15 12.29 -10.98
N GLU A 262 -18.96 12.78 -11.92
CA GLU A 262 -20.34 13.24 -11.68
C GLU A 262 -21.29 12.14 -11.18
N THR A 263 -20.84 10.89 -11.12
CA THR A 263 -21.66 9.74 -10.79
C THR A 263 -21.12 8.95 -9.62
N VAL A 264 -21.24 9.50 -8.42
CA VAL A 264 -21.20 8.66 -7.20
C VAL A 264 -22.49 7.84 -7.17
N SER A 265 -22.39 6.54 -7.35
CA SER A 265 -23.55 5.66 -7.28
C SER A 265 -23.95 5.42 -5.81
N PRO A 266 -25.15 5.81 -5.36
CA PRO A 266 -25.58 5.55 -4.00
C PRO A 266 -25.52 4.04 -3.68
N LEU A 267 -25.07 3.67 -2.47
CA LEU A 267 -25.02 2.27 -2.03
C LEU A 267 -26.34 1.50 -2.25
N ALA A 268 -27.49 2.19 -2.12
CA ALA A 268 -28.79 1.60 -2.34
C ALA A 268 -29.03 1.07 -3.77
N ASN A 269 -28.25 1.52 -4.74
CA ASN A 269 -28.38 1.10 -6.14
C ASN A 269 -27.50 -0.11 -6.49
N HIS A 270 -26.73 -0.66 -5.52
CA HIS A 270 -25.83 -1.80 -5.75
C HIS A 270 -26.51 -3.13 -5.47
N THR A 271 -26.26 -4.07 -6.35
CA THR A 271 -26.73 -5.45 -6.25
C THR A 271 -25.69 -6.33 -5.56
N LEU A 272 -26.10 -7.54 -5.16
CA LEU A 272 -25.17 -8.56 -4.67
C LEU A 272 -24.11 -8.93 -5.74
N ALA A 273 -24.48 -8.87 -7.01
CA ALA A 273 -23.55 -9.10 -8.13
C ALA A 273 -22.46 -8.03 -8.19
N ASP A 274 -22.78 -6.77 -7.91
CA ASP A 274 -21.81 -5.67 -7.84
C ASP A 274 -20.82 -5.88 -6.70
N PHE A 275 -21.32 -6.28 -5.53
CA PHE A 275 -20.47 -6.64 -4.40
C PHE A 275 -19.48 -7.76 -4.76
N TRP A 276 -19.95 -8.86 -5.33
CA TRP A 276 -19.09 -9.98 -5.74
C TRP A 276 -18.11 -9.60 -6.82
N ARG A 277 -18.49 -8.73 -7.75
CA ARG A 277 -17.56 -8.17 -8.75
C ARG A 277 -16.44 -7.40 -8.09
N VAL A 278 -16.74 -6.53 -7.10
CA VAL A 278 -15.72 -5.78 -6.35
C VAL A 278 -14.78 -6.75 -5.62
N VAL A 279 -15.33 -7.71 -4.88
CA VAL A 279 -14.51 -8.71 -4.16
C VAL A 279 -13.59 -9.47 -5.12
N ARG A 280 -14.11 -9.92 -6.26
CA ARG A 280 -13.33 -10.63 -7.28
C ARG A 280 -12.20 -9.77 -7.85
N ASN A 281 -12.51 -8.54 -8.27
CA ASN A 281 -11.53 -7.63 -8.88
C ASN A 281 -10.46 -7.22 -7.85
N MET A 282 -10.85 -6.93 -6.61
CA MET A 282 -9.89 -6.66 -5.54
C MET A 282 -8.99 -7.86 -5.26
N ASN A 283 -9.55 -9.10 -5.23
CA ASN A 283 -8.75 -10.30 -5.02
C ASN A 283 -7.74 -10.51 -6.15
N TRP A 284 -8.14 -10.41 -7.41
CA TRP A 284 -7.23 -10.61 -8.54
C TRP A 284 -6.11 -9.58 -8.54
N SER A 285 -6.46 -8.30 -8.48
CA SER A 285 -5.51 -7.21 -8.50
C SER A 285 -4.70 -7.05 -7.19
N PHE A 286 -5.09 -7.72 -6.10
CA PHE A 286 -4.24 -7.84 -4.92
C PHE A 286 -3.06 -8.77 -5.18
N TRP A 287 -3.32 -9.96 -5.77
CA TRP A 287 -2.30 -10.99 -5.90
C TRP A 287 -1.36 -10.74 -7.06
N ALA A 288 -1.90 -10.70 -8.28
CA ALA A 288 -1.05 -10.73 -9.47
C ALA A 288 -1.75 -10.04 -10.66
N ALA A 289 -1.49 -8.75 -10.81
CA ALA A 289 -1.97 -7.96 -11.95
C ALA A 289 -0.96 -6.87 -12.31
N ALA A 290 -0.86 -6.56 -13.59
CA ALA A 290 0.00 -5.54 -14.17
C ALA A 290 -0.71 -4.89 -15.38
N GLY A 291 -0.04 -3.94 -16.02
CA GLY A 291 -0.61 -3.15 -17.11
C GLY A 291 -1.32 -1.90 -16.59
N ARG A 292 -1.69 -1.02 -17.50
CA ARG A 292 -2.24 0.32 -17.21
C ARG A 292 -3.52 0.28 -16.38
N THR A 293 -4.41 -0.67 -16.71
CA THR A 293 -5.69 -0.90 -16.01
C THR A 293 -5.77 -2.31 -15.40
N TYR A 294 -4.61 -2.93 -15.08
CA TYR A 294 -4.50 -4.31 -14.59
C TYR A 294 -5.06 -5.36 -15.55
N GLU A 295 -5.00 -5.09 -16.85
CA GLU A 295 -5.41 -6.00 -17.92
C GLU A 295 -4.53 -7.24 -18.03
N LEU A 296 -3.27 -7.14 -17.62
CA LEU A 296 -2.35 -8.27 -17.56
C LEU A 296 -2.51 -8.99 -16.23
N HIS A 297 -3.21 -10.10 -16.24
CA HIS A 297 -3.47 -10.93 -15.06
C HIS A 297 -3.41 -12.41 -15.39
N LEU A 298 -3.32 -13.23 -14.35
CA LEU A 298 -3.28 -14.68 -14.50
C LEU A 298 -4.65 -15.26 -14.90
N SER A 299 -4.64 -16.52 -15.36
CA SER A 299 -5.90 -17.27 -15.54
C SER A 299 -6.68 -17.32 -14.21
N PRO A 300 -8.02 -17.17 -14.23
CA PRO A 300 -8.88 -17.32 -13.05
C PRO A 300 -8.63 -18.59 -12.24
N VAL A 301 -8.27 -19.68 -12.93
CA VAL A 301 -7.94 -20.97 -12.28
C VAL A 301 -6.79 -20.83 -11.30
N VAL A 302 -5.75 -20.06 -11.63
CA VAL A 302 -4.59 -19.85 -10.75
C VAL A 302 -5.01 -19.17 -9.44
N TYR A 303 -5.90 -18.17 -9.50
CA TYR A 303 -6.40 -17.51 -8.29
C TYR A 303 -7.18 -18.47 -7.39
N VAL A 304 -7.97 -19.35 -7.97
CA VAL A 304 -8.78 -20.33 -7.23
C VAL A 304 -7.95 -21.48 -6.69
N VAL A 305 -6.99 -21.99 -7.46
CA VAL A 305 -6.23 -23.19 -7.09
C VAL A 305 -5.00 -22.86 -6.23
N VAL A 306 -4.35 -21.72 -6.45
CA VAL A 306 -3.09 -21.36 -5.76
C VAL A 306 -3.35 -20.37 -4.61
N PHE A 307 -3.99 -19.24 -4.88
CA PHE A 307 -4.08 -18.17 -3.90
C PHE A 307 -5.22 -18.36 -2.88
N LEU A 308 -6.38 -18.81 -3.34
CA LEU A 308 -7.56 -18.95 -2.47
C LEU A 308 -7.34 -19.99 -1.34
N PRO A 309 -6.80 -21.20 -1.57
CA PRO A 309 -6.61 -22.18 -0.50
C PRO A 309 -5.66 -21.67 0.60
N VAL A 310 -4.54 -21.04 0.23
CA VAL A 310 -3.59 -20.50 1.21
C VAL A 310 -4.18 -19.32 1.96
N THR A 311 -4.98 -18.47 1.29
CA THR A 311 -5.72 -17.38 1.91
C THR A 311 -6.74 -17.89 2.93
N LEU A 312 -7.56 -18.87 2.55
CA LEU A 312 -8.56 -19.47 3.45
C LEU A 312 -7.89 -20.16 4.63
N LEU A 313 -6.78 -20.82 4.42
CA LEU A 313 -5.97 -21.43 5.48
C LEU A 313 -5.50 -20.38 6.49
N ALA A 314 -4.94 -19.26 6.01
CA ALA A 314 -4.49 -18.18 6.85
C ALA A 314 -5.65 -17.52 7.63
N LEU A 315 -6.78 -17.26 6.95
CA LEU A 315 -7.98 -16.70 7.58
C LEU A 315 -8.57 -17.63 8.63
N ALA A 316 -8.64 -18.94 8.36
CA ALA A 316 -9.08 -19.94 9.36
C ALA A 316 -8.19 -19.93 10.59
N GLY A 317 -6.87 -19.76 10.40
CA GLY A 317 -5.93 -19.63 11.52
C GLY A 317 -6.14 -18.35 12.32
N VAL A 318 -6.37 -17.21 11.66
CA VAL A 318 -6.72 -15.95 12.33
C VAL A 318 -8.05 -16.10 13.09
N ALA A 319 -9.07 -16.71 12.49
CA ALA A 319 -10.33 -17.01 13.17
C ALA A 319 -10.14 -17.88 14.41
N LYS A 320 -9.30 -18.91 14.35
CA LYS A 320 -8.92 -19.70 15.52
C LYS A 320 -8.24 -18.86 16.62
N MET A 321 -7.44 -17.85 16.25
CA MET A 321 -6.81 -16.96 17.24
C MET A 321 -7.85 -16.05 17.92
N VAL A 322 -8.92 -15.67 17.23
CA VAL A 322 -10.03 -14.88 17.77
C VAL A 322 -10.91 -15.73 18.70
N LEU A 323 -11.34 -16.92 18.23
CA LEU A 323 -12.33 -17.75 18.90
C LEU A 323 -11.78 -18.50 20.12
N LYS A 324 -10.56 -19.03 20.01
CA LYS A 324 -9.90 -19.68 21.14
C LYS A 324 -9.02 -18.65 21.79
N ARG A 325 -9.40 -18.16 22.99
CA ARG A 325 -8.52 -17.34 23.83
C ARG A 325 -7.13 -17.94 23.74
N LEU A 326 -6.15 -17.14 23.27
CA LEU A 326 -4.78 -17.56 23.02
C LEU A 326 -4.36 -18.62 24.07
N PRO A 327 -4.17 -19.91 23.69
CA PRO A 327 -3.86 -20.91 24.70
C PRO A 327 -2.49 -20.64 25.28
N ALA A 328 -2.37 -20.81 26.59
CA ALA A 328 -1.11 -20.76 27.34
C ALA A 328 -0.14 -21.89 26.98
N ASP A 329 -0.54 -22.85 26.14
CA ASP A 329 0.30 -23.99 25.75
C ASP A 329 1.39 -23.58 24.76
N SER A 330 2.49 -23.10 25.32
CA SER A 330 3.65 -22.54 24.61
C SER A 330 4.50 -23.55 23.84
N GLU A 331 4.35 -24.85 24.01
CA GLU A 331 5.24 -25.86 23.41
C GLU A 331 5.08 -26.03 21.87
N LYS A 332 3.95 -25.60 21.28
CA LYS A 332 3.68 -25.82 19.84
C LYS A 332 3.84 -24.58 18.97
N TRP A 333 4.12 -23.42 19.56
CA TRP A 333 4.11 -22.14 18.84
C TRP A 333 5.46 -21.43 18.95
N PRO A 334 6.08 -21.04 17.83
CA PRO A 334 7.35 -20.32 17.86
C PRO A 334 7.21 -18.85 18.29
N PHE A 335 5.97 -18.35 18.48
CA PHE A 335 5.72 -16.94 18.84
C PHE A 335 4.39 -16.78 19.58
N GLU A 336 4.29 -15.70 20.33
CA GLU A 336 3.07 -15.21 20.97
C GLU A 336 2.83 -13.76 20.55
N ILE A 337 1.66 -13.50 19.94
CA ILE A 337 1.26 -12.14 19.59
C ILE A 337 0.45 -11.56 20.75
N SER A 338 0.91 -10.44 21.31
CA SER A 338 0.18 -9.78 22.39
C SER A 338 -1.22 -9.35 21.92
N ARG A 339 -2.22 -9.49 22.81
CA ARG A 339 -3.60 -9.10 22.50
C ARG A 339 -3.75 -7.68 21.96
N PRO A 340 -3.09 -6.64 22.52
CA PRO A 340 -3.11 -5.30 21.94
C PRO A 340 -2.57 -5.22 20.52
N ALA A 341 -1.46 -5.92 20.23
CA ALA A 341 -0.90 -5.95 18.88
C ALA A 341 -1.82 -6.66 17.90
N PHE A 342 -2.38 -7.81 18.27
CA PHE A 342 -3.32 -8.55 17.45
C PHE A 342 -4.56 -7.71 17.11
N LEU A 343 -5.15 -7.04 18.10
CA LEU A 343 -6.31 -6.17 17.89
C LEU A 343 -5.97 -4.98 17.00
N THR A 344 -4.81 -4.34 17.19
CA THR A 344 -4.37 -3.22 16.35
C THR A 344 -4.19 -3.65 14.89
N LEU A 345 -3.53 -4.80 14.64
CA LEU A 345 -3.37 -5.35 13.29
C LEU A 345 -4.74 -5.66 12.65
N GLY A 346 -5.63 -6.30 13.39
CA GLY A 346 -6.97 -6.67 12.91
C GLY A 346 -7.85 -5.47 12.59
N ILE A 347 -7.84 -4.43 13.43
CA ILE A 347 -8.65 -3.23 13.22
C ILE A 347 -8.12 -2.41 12.04
N VAL A 348 -6.79 -2.27 11.90
CA VAL A 348 -6.20 -1.57 10.75
C VAL A 348 -6.54 -2.30 9.46
N LEU A 349 -6.39 -3.63 9.42
CA LEU A 349 -6.76 -4.42 8.25
C LEU A 349 -8.25 -4.29 7.92
N ALA A 350 -9.13 -4.44 8.91
CA ALA A 350 -10.58 -4.34 8.69
C ALA A 350 -10.98 -2.95 8.18
N ALA A 351 -10.44 -1.89 8.76
CA ALA A 351 -10.77 -0.54 8.35
C ALA A 351 -10.29 -0.22 6.92
N GLU A 352 -9.08 -0.65 6.53
CA GLU A 352 -8.58 -0.47 5.15
C GLU A 352 -9.40 -1.29 4.13
N VAL A 353 -9.76 -2.53 4.47
CA VAL A 353 -10.62 -3.35 3.59
C VAL A 353 -12.00 -2.71 3.44
N LEU A 354 -12.62 -2.27 4.54
CA LEU A 354 -13.93 -1.62 4.49
C LEU A 354 -13.88 -0.29 3.70
N ALA A 355 -12.84 0.52 3.88
CA ALA A 355 -12.66 1.76 3.13
C ALA A 355 -12.43 1.50 1.63
N ALA A 356 -11.61 0.51 1.28
CA ALA A 356 -11.37 0.11 -0.10
C ALA A 356 -12.63 -0.44 -0.77
N MET A 357 -13.43 -1.26 -0.06
CA MET A 357 -14.71 -1.75 -0.55
C MET A 357 -15.74 -0.63 -0.72
N TYR A 358 -15.85 0.27 0.27
CA TYR A 358 -16.73 1.43 0.19
C TYR A 358 -16.38 2.29 -1.03
N TYR A 359 -15.09 2.64 -1.19
CA TYR A 359 -14.62 3.39 -2.35
C TYR A 359 -14.96 2.68 -3.67
N SER A 360 -14.68 1.38 -3.76
CA SER A 360 -14.93 0.57 -4.96
C SER A 360 -16.41 0.42 -5.31
N LEU A 361 -17.31 0.51 -4.33
CA LEU A 361 -18.76 0.48 -4.54
C LEU A 361 -19.32 1.86 -4.92
N MET A 362 -18.74 2.92 -4.36
CA MET A 362 -19.23 4.28 -4.63
C MET A 362 -18.80 4.84 -5.98
N TYR A 363 -17.67 4.34 -6.53
CA TYR A 363 -17.14 4.79 -7.81
C TYR A 363 -17.38 3.78 -8.94
N PRO A 364 -17.27 4.18 -10.22
CA PRO A 364 -17.55 3.28 -11.34
C PRO A 364 -16.77 1.98 -11.27
N VAL A 365 -17.36 0.96 -11.85
CA VAL A 365 -16.99 -0.47 -11.81
C VAL A 365 -15.51 -0.79 -12.01
N ASN A 366 -14.81 0.05 -12.76
CA ASN A 366 -13.41 -0.18 -13.14
C ASN A 366 -12.38 0.27 -12.08
N CYS A 367 -12.83 0.77 -10.92
CA CYS A 367 -11.96 1.29 -9.86
C CYS A 367 -11.83 0.34 -8.65
N SER A 368 -12.06 -0.94 -8.83
CA SER A 368 -12.06 -1.93 -7.73
C SER A 368 -10.71 -2.65 -7.63
N TRP A 369 -9.69 -1.99 -7.06
CA TRP A 369 -8.33 -2.51 -7.05
C TRP A 369 -7.86 -3.00 -5.69
N GLY A 370 -7.22 -4.16 -5.66
CA GLY A 370 -6.65 -4.75 -4.44
C GLY A 370 -5.51 -3.94 -3.82
N ARG A 371 -4.84 -3.10 -4.62
CA ARG A 371 -3.77 -2.21 -4.11
C ARG A 371 -4.26 -1.19 -3.07
N TYR A 372 -5.56 -0.89 -3.03
CA TYR A 372 -6.12 0.07 -2.07
C TYR A 372 -5.97 -0.37 -0.61
N VAL A 373 -5.76 -1.68 -0.36
CA VAL A 373 -5.50 -2.20 0.98
C VAL A 373 -4.00 -2.25 1.35
N TYR A 374 -3.09 -1.84 0.46
CA TYR A 374 -1.65 -1.93 0.73
C TYR A 374 -1.11 -1.01 1.83
N PRO A 375 -1.74 0.11 2.23
CA PRO A 375 -1.34 0.78 3.47
C PRO A 375 -1.39 -0.14 4.70
N ALA A 376 -2.27 -1.18 4.69
CA ALA A 376 -2.33 -2.23 5.70
C ALA A 376 -1.50 -3.49 5.34
N LEU A 377 -0.67 -3.48 4.28
CA LEU A 377 0.12 -4.65 3.87
C LEU A 377 0.96 -5.26 5.00
N PRO A 378 1.56 -4.47 5.93
CA PRO A 378 2.25 -5.07 7.07
C PRO A 378 1.33 -5.92 7.96
N ALA A 379 0.08 -5.46 8.19
CA ALA A 379 -0.90 -6.23 8.96
C ALA A 379 -1.33 -7.49 8.21
N ILE A 380 -1.56 -7.39 6.90
CA ILE A 380 -1.90 -8.53 6.04
C ILE A 380 -0.80 -9.59 6.11
N ALA A 381 0.45 -9.21 5.87
CA ALA A 381 1.58 -10.13 5.82
C ALA A 381 1.80 -10.83 7.17
N ILE A 382 1.72 -10.09 8.28
CA ILE A 382 1.87 -10.65 9.63
C ILE A 382 0.75 -11.62 9.96
N LEU A 383 -0.51 -11.22 9.74
CA LEU A 383 -1.66 -12.07 10.04
C LEU A 383 -1.73 -13.29 9.11
N PHE A 384 -1.28 -13.17 7.86
CA PHE A 384 -1.16 -14.27 6.92
C PHE A 384 -0.15 -15.32 7.42
N VAL A 385 1.04 -14.91 7.82
CA VAL A 385 2.06 -15.80 8.39
C VAL A 385 1.56 -16.40 9.69
N ALA A 386 1.07 -15.59 10.63
CA ALA A 386 0.60 -16.06 11.93
C ALA A 386 -0.57 -17.05 11.80
N GLY A 387 -1.54 -16.74 10.94
CA GLY A 387 -2.69 -17.61 10.68
C GLY A 387 -2.28 -18.95 10.07
N THR A 388 -1.36 -18.95 9.09
CA THR A 388 -0.84 -20.19 8.51
C THR A 388 -0.13 -21.05 9.56
N TYR A 389 0.70 -20.46 10.40
CA TYR A 389 1.31 -21.18 11.53
C TYR A 389 0.25 -21.72 12.48
N ARG A 390 -0.82 -20.95 12.74
CA ARG A 390 -1.91 -21.37 13.64
C ARG A 390 -2.65 -22.61 13.13
N MET A 391 -2.72 -22.79 11.84
CA MET A 391 -3.40 -23.95 11.24
C MET A 391 -2.53 -25.18 11.11
N LEU A 392 -1.27 -25.03 10.69
CA LEU A 392 -0.41 -26.14 10.26
C LEU A 392 0.68 -26.52 11.28
N GLY A 393 0.98 -25.67 12.26
CA GLY A 393 2.10 -25.86 13.17
C GLY A 393 3.46 -25.49 12.56
N GLY A 394 4.52 -25.48 13.41
CA GLY A 394 5.80 -24.82 13.12
C GLY A 394 6.49 -25.22 11.82
N THR A 395 6.81 -26.51 11.66
CA THR A 395 7.62 -26.99 10.51
C THR A 395 6.84 -27.01 9.20
N ILE A 396 5.58 -27.46 9.25
CA ILE A 396 4.73 -27.54 8.04
C ILE A 396 4.40 -26.13 7.57
N ALA A 397 3.99 -25.23 8.47
CA ALA A 397 3.70 -23.84 8.13
C ALA A 397 4.91 -23.15 7.47
N ARG A 398 6.12 -23.35 8.02
CA ARG A 398 7.35 -22.80 7.43
C ARG A 398 7.52 -23.27 5.99
N ARG A 399 7.44 -24.59 5.73
CA ARG A 399 7.60 -25.16 4.39
C ARG A 399 6.55 -24.64 3.41
N VAL A 400 5.28 -24.61 3.82
CA VAL A 400 4.18 -24.09 2.99
C VAL A 400 4.42 -22.63 2.62
N LEU A 401 4.80 -21.77 3.59
CA LEU A 401 5.09 -20.36 3.33
C LEU A 401 6.34 -20.15 2.47
N GLN A 402 7.37 -20.98 2.63
CA GLN A 402 8.55 -20.93 1.76
C GLN A 402 8.20 -21.29 0.32
N ILE A 403 7.47 -22.38 0.11
CA ILE A 403 7.01 -22.79 -1.22
C ILE A 403 6.11 -21.71 -1.82
N PHE A 404 5.17 -21.17 -1.03
CA PHE A 404 4.28 -20.11 -1.49
C PHE A 404 5.06 -18.85 -1.91
N ASN A 405 6.07 -18.43 -1.15
CA ASN A 405 6.93 -17.31 -1.51
C ASN A 405 7.73 -17.58 -2.80
N LEU A 406 8.18 -18.80 -3.06
CA LEU A 406 8.80 -19.17 -4.33
C LEU A 406 7.80 -19.12 -5.49
N VAL A 407 6.55 -19.54 -5.25
CA VAL A 407 5.47 -19.38 -6.25
C VAL A 407 5.24 -17.91 -6.57
N LEU A 408 5.23 -16.99 -5.56
CA LEU A 408 5.10 -15.56 -5.80
C LEU A 408 6.26 -15.02 -6.66
N VAL A 409 7.49 -15.48 -6.46
CA VAL A 409 8.64 -15.10 -7.31
C VAL A 409 8.42 -15.58 -8.74
N GLY A 410 7.99 -16.84 -8.93
CA GLY A 410 7.70 -17.38 -10.25
C GLY A 410 6.58 -16.63 -10.98
N VAL A 411 5.50 -16.30 -10.24
CA VAL A 411 4.39 -15.48 -10.77
C VAL A 411 4.86 -14.07 -11.13
N SER A 412 5.72 -13.45 -10.30
CA SER A 412 6.30 -12.14 -10.62
C SER A 412 7.16 -12.20 -11.90
N GLY A 413 7.95 -13.27 -12.08
CA GLY A 413 8.72 -13.49 -13.31
C GLY A 413 7.83 -13.65 -14.54
N TYR A 414 6.72 -14.39 -14.42
CA TYR A 414 5.74 -14.56 -15.50
C TYR A 414 5.05 -13.23 -15.87
N LEU A 415 4.60 -12.47 -14.88
CA LEU A 415 4.02 -11.14 -15.13
C LEU A 415 5.05 -10.17 -15.76
N LEU A 416 6.30 -10.24 -15.33
CA LEU A 416 7.38 -9.45 -15.93
C LEU A 416 7.56 -9.80 -17.42
N TRP A 417 7.52 -11.09 -17.75
CA TRP A 417 7.54 -11.54 -19.13
C TRP A 417 6.34 -11.01 -19.92
N MET A 418 5.12 -11.08 -19.38
CA MET A 418 3.93 -10.53 -20.03
C MET A 418 4.08 -9.03 -20.31
N VAL A 419 4.54 -8.25 -19.32
CA VAL A 419 4.74 -6.80 -19.45
C VAL A 419 5.82 -6.46 -20.49
N ALA A 420 6.90 -7.27 -20.56
CA ALA A 420 7.97 -7.04 -21.51
C ALA A 420 7.61 -7.48 -22.94
N SER A 421 6.57 -8.32 -23.10
CA SER A 421 6.10 -8.84 -24.40
C SER A 421 4.90 -8.06 -24.95
N ALA A 422 4.26 -7.21 -24.15
CA ALA A 422 3.15 -6.35 -24.53
C ALA A 422 3.67 -5.03 -25.14
#